data_a1f5950be1ae2c5b54021e5819458d9b
#
_entry.id   a1f5950be1ae2c5b54021e5819458d9b
#
_cell.length_a   1.000
_cell.length_b   1.000
_cell.length_c   1.000
_cell.angle_alpha   90.00
_cell.angle_beta   90.00
_cell.angle_gamma   90.00
#
_symmetry.space_group_name_H-M   'P 1'
#
loop_
_entity.id
_entity.type
_entity.pdbx_description
1 polymer ?
#
loop_
_entity_poly.entity_id
_entity_poly.type
_entity_poly.pdbx_seq_one_letter_code
_entity_poly.pdbx_strand_id
1 'polypeptide(L)'
;IYDSLVTRLTNITIKKWISDFKANPKTKQSFIDIDIDEEDSKGRPIEFNYVGRLIFDKKVDGYEVDGTSNSGEEEDKISFIATLFTINPAVLPQAWSKLSADVSDVIRHEIEHLTQAGDNVRTGKYKDDDIQIRDMINKLKLLPYKNYYLLDKEVDAMLQGLYLKAKKTKKPFADVINNYLDIAPGLENKEDREMVLDLWRRRRKALSLPVFENKKQVMDYKIYLDMDGVLVDF
;
A
#
# COMPACT_ATOMS: atom_id res chain seq x y z
N ILE A 1 12.10 -3.12 -6.52
CA ILE A 1 12.32 -4.33 -7.33
C ILE A 1 11.05 -4.67 -8.11
N TYR A 2 9.86 -4.63 -7.50
CA TYR A 2 8.61 -5.06 -8.12
C TYR A 2 7.77 -3.95 -8.78
N ASP A 3 8.22 -2.71 -8.79
CA ASP A 3 7.43 -1.55 -9.27
C ASP A 3 7.00 -1.66 -10.74
N SER A 4 7.81 -2.29 -11.60
CA SER A 4 7.48 -2.53 -13.01
C SER A 4 6.34 -3.56 -13.15
N LEU A 5 6.42 -4.68 -12.43
CA LEU A 5 5.37 -5.71 -12.39
C LEU A 5 4.07 -5.13 -11.85
N VAL A 6 4.11 -4.42 -10.73
CA VAL A 6 2.93 -3.76 -10.15
C VAL A 6 2.32 -2.76 -11.13
N THR A 7 3.16 -1.97 -11.81
CA THR A 7 2.66 -0.99 -12.80
C THR A 7 1.97 -1.69 -13.97
N ARG A 8 2.53 -2.80 -14.46
CA ARG A 8 1.94 -3.59 -15.53
C ARG A 8 0.61 -4.21 -15.11
N LEU A 9 0.55 -4.88 -13.96
CA LEU A 9 -0.67 -5.48 -13.42
C LEU A 9 -1.75 -4.43 -13.21
N THR A 10 -1.40 -3.30 -12.59
CA THR A 10 -2.34 -2.18 -12.42
C THR A 10 -2.90 -1.71 -13.76
N ASN A 11 -2.04 -1.49 -14.76
CA ASN A 11 -2.48 -0.98 -16.06
C ASN A 11 -3.42 -1.96 -16.79
N ILE A 12 -3.12 -3.26 -16.74
CA ILE A 12 -3.97 -4.29 -17.35
C ILE A 12 -5.32 -4.33 -16.63
N THR A 13 -5.31 -4.33 -15.29
CA THR A 13 -6.50 -4.35 -14.44
C THR A 13 -7.42 -3.15 -14.73
N ILE A 14 -6.88 -1.95 -14.66
CA ILE A 14 -7.65 -0.72 -14.89
C ILE A 14 -8.18 -0.65 -16.33
N LYS A 15 -7.37 -1.02 -17.33
CA LYS A 15 -7.83 -1.07 -18.72
C LYS A 15 -8.99 -2.04 -18.90
N LYS A 16 -8.92 -3.23 -18.30
CA LYS A 16 -10.00 -4.22 -18.35
C LYS A 16 -11.27 -3.68 -17.71
N TRP A 17 -11.19 -3.13 -16.51
CA TRP A 17 -12.35 -2.59 -15.79
C TRP A 17 -13.00 -1.42 -16.54
N ILE A 18 -12.20 -0.50 -17.11
CA ILE A 18 -12.73 0.60 -17.96
C ILE A 18 -13.41 0.05 -19.21
N SER A 19 -12.81 -0.94 -19.87
CA SER A 19 -13.36 -1.55 -21.08
C SER A 19 -14.72 -2.22 -20.80
N ASP A 20 -14.79 -3.01 -19.73
CA ASP A 20 -16.03 -3.71 -19.36
C ASP A 20 -17.15 -2.74 -18.99
N PHE A 21 -16.82 -1.70 -18.22
CA PHE A 21 -17.80 -0.67 -17.85
C PHE A 21 -18.29 0.10 -19.06
N LYS A 22 -17.42 0.45 -20.02
CA LYS A 22 -17.82 1.13 -21.27
C LYS A 22 -18.67 0.23 -22.16
N ALA A 23 -18.33 -1.06 -22.25
CA ALA A 23 -19.08 -2.02 -23.06
C ALA A 23 -20.49 -2.28 -22.47
N ASN A 24 -20.61 -2.31 -21.15
CA ASN A 24 -21.87 -2.51 -20.45
C ASN A 24 -21.94 -1.70 -19.15
N PRO A 25 -22.43 -0.45 -19.15
CA PRO A 25 -22.57 0.36 -17.95
C PRO A 25 -23.53 -0.20 -16.88
N LYS A 26 -24.28 -1.26 -17.21
CA LYS A 26 -25.15 -1.97 -16.25
C LYS A 26 -24.49 -3.22 -15.68
N THR A 27 -23.24 -3.49 -16.02
CA THR A 27 -22.50 -4.62 -15.42
C THR A 27 -22.45 -4.48 -13.90
N LYS A 28 -22.55 -5.62 -13.22
CA LYS A 28 -22.44 -5.65 -11.75
C LYS A 28 -21.01 -5.83 -11.27
N GLN A 29 -20.14 -6.32 -12.12
CA GLN A 29 -18.74 -6.56 -11.79
C GLN A 29 -17.87 -6.62 -13.05
N SER A 30 -16.59 -6.38 -12.88
CA SER A 30 -15.53 -6.68 -13.82
C SER A 30 -14.47 -7.53 -13.13
N PHE A 31 -13.81 -8.39 -13.89
CA PHE A 31 -12.93 -9.41 -13.35
C PHE A 31 -11.73 -9.62 -14.28
N ILE A 32 -10.57 -9.83 -13.67
CA ILE A 32 -9.34 -10.22 -14.34
C ILE A 32 -8.65 -11.33 -13.55
N ASP A 33 -8.07 -12.29 -14.25
CA ASP A 33 -7.37 -13.44 -13.71
C ASP A 33 -6.14 -13.69 -14.58
N ILE A 34 -4.94 -13.67 -14.00
CA ILE A 34 -3.67 -13.72 -14.72
C ILE A 34 -2.67 -14.55 -13.93
N ASP A 35 -2.08 -15.55 -14.57
CA ASP A 35 -0.91 -16.24 -14.03
C ASP A 35 0.35 -15.42 -14.31
N ILE A 36 1.16 -15.27 -13.28
CA ILE A 36 2.44 -14.57 -13.29
C ILE A 36 3.54 -15.60 -13.06
N ASP A 37 4.44 -15.68 -14.02
CA ASP A 37 5.66 -16.51 -13.99
C ASP A 37 6.79 -15.64 -14.54
N GLU A 38 7.56 -15.04 -13.66
CA GLU A 38 8.61 -14.07 -14.00
C GLU A 38 9.80 -14.20 -13.07
N GLU A 39 10.88 -13.50 -13.41
CA GLU A 39 12.02 -13.31 -12.52
C GLU A 39 12.07 -11.86 -12.01
N ASP A 40 12.47 -11.70 -10.77
CA ASP A 40 12.78 -10.39 -10.23
C ASP A 40 14.12 -9.85 -10.81
N SER A 41 14.45 -8.59 -10.49
CA SER A 41 15.71 -7.98 -10.95
C SER A 41 17.00 -8.67 -10.46
N LYS A 42 16.87 -9.68 -9.60
CA LYS A 42 17.97 -10.50 -9.09
C LYS A 42 17.94 -11.92 -9.63
N GLY A 43 17.08 -12.21 -10.63
CA GLY A 43 16.89 -13.54 -11.21
C GLY A 43 16.19 -14.54 -10.27
N ARG A 44 15.42 -14.07 -9.29
CA ARG A 44 14.64 -14.96 -8.41
C ARG A 44 13.26 -15.15 -9.01
N PRO A 45 12.74 -16.39 -9.08
CA PRO A 45 11.42 -16.64 -9.62
C PRO A 45 10.34 -15.99 -8.78
N ILE A 46 9.34 -15.43 -9.44
CA ILE A 46 8.10 -14.91 -8.86
C ILE A 46 6.96 -15.58 -9.60
N GLU A 47 6.28 -16.49 -8.92
CA GLU A 47 5.17 -17.24 -9.48
C GLU A 47 3.95 -17.08 -8.58
N PHE A 48 2.86 -16.56 -9.14
CA PHE A 48 1.58 -16.43 -8.46
C PHE A 48 0.43 -16.19 -9.43
N ASN A 49 -0.79 -16.50 -9.01
CA ASN A 49 -2.00 -16.11 -9.71
C ASN A 49 -2.49 -14.74 -9.17
N TYR A 50 -2.78 -13.81 -10.06
CA TYR A 50 -3.34 -12.50 -9.73
C TYR A 50 -4.81 -12.41 -10.15
N VAL A 51 -5.68 -12.12 -9.18
CA VAL A 51 -7.11 -11.92 -9.38
C VAL A 51 -7.48 -10.48 -9.01
N GLY A 52 -8.00 -9.73 -9.98
CA GLY A 52 -8.51 -8.37 -9.78
C GLY A 52 -10.02 -8.31 -10.00
N ARG A 53 -10.79 -7.92 -8.98
CA ARG A 53 -12.25 -7.83 -9.05
C ARG A 53 -12.74 -6.43 -8.72
N LEU A 54 -13.60 -5.88 -9.57
CA LEU A 54 -14.32 -4.63 -9.33
C LEU A 54 -15.81 -4.92 -9.28
N ILE A 55 -16.45 -4.58 -8.17
CA ILE A 55 -17.90 -4.67 -7.97
C ILE A 55 -18.51 -3.28 -8.07
N PHE A 56 -19.62 -3.16 -8.81
CA PHE A 56 -20.38 -1.92 -8.93
C PHE A 56 -21.57 -1.97 -7.96
N ASP A 57 -21.52 -1.17 -6.89
CA ASP A 57 -22.59 -1.06 -5.91
C ASP A 57 -22.94 0.41 -5.64
N LYS A 58 -24.20 0.80 -5.90
CA LYS A 58 -24.70 2.15 -5.67
C LYS A 58 -24.82 2.53 -4.18
N LYS A 59 -24.73 1.55 -3.28
CA LYS A 59 -24.86 1.79 -1.83
C LYS A 59 -23.57 2.25 -1.20
N VAL A 60 -22.43 2.03 -1.85
CA VAL A 60 -21.12 2.46 -1.35
C VAL A 60 -20.95 3.95 -1.57
N ASP A 61 -20.45 4.64 -0.56
CA ASP A 61 -20.07 6.06 -0.68
C ASP A 61 -18.63 6.14 -1.23
N GLY A 62 -18.53 6.48 -2.52
CA GLY A 62 -17.25 6.47 -3.22
C GLY A 62 -16.80 5.07 -3.62
N TYR A 63 -15.79 4.53 -2.98
CA TYR A 63 -15.33 3.15 -3.17
C TYR A 63 -14.58 2.60 -1.95
N GLU A 64 -14.60 1.27 -1.83
CA GLU A 64 -13.91 0.48 -0.82
C GLU A 64 -12.86 -0.39 -1.48
N VAL A 65 -11.80 -0.71 -0.74
CA VAL A 65 -10.64 -1.46 -1.21
C VAL A 65 -10.29 -2.56 -0.22
N ASP A 66 -10.04 -3.75 -0.75
CA ASP A 66 -9.53 -4.88 0.01
C ASP A 66 -8.48 -5.64 -0.81
N GLY A 67 -7.52 -6.26 -0.13
CA GLY A 67 -6.48 -7.09 -0.73
C GLY A 67 -6.16 -8.28 0.16
N THR A 68 -5.74 -9.37 -0.46
CA THR A 68 -5.26 -10.55 0.25
C THR A 68 -4.25 -11.30 -0.61
N SER A 69 -3.30 -11.94 0.06
CA SER A 69 -2.33 -12.84 -0.56
C SER A 69 -2.19 -14.14 0.23
N ASN A 70 -1.75 -15.17 -0.46
CA ASN A 70 -1.35 -16.43 0.14
C ASN A 70 -0.07 -16.92 -0.54
N SER A 71 0.93 -17.26 0.26
CA SER A 71 2.26 -17.67 -0.20
C SER A 71 2.37 -19.13 -0.66
N GLY A 72 1.29 -19.91 -0.59
CA GLY A 72 1.33 -21.32 -1.02
C GLY A 72 2.23 -22.22 -0.17
N GLU A 73 2.40 -21.94 1.12
CA GLU A 73 3.31 -22.68 2.03
C GLU A 73 2.97 -24.18 2.19
N GLU A 74 1.82 -24.64 1.73
CA GLU A 74 1.49 -26.07 1.63
C GLU A 74 1.90 -26.57 0.23
N GLU A 75 2.51 -27.74 0.13
CA GLU A 75 3.17 -28.33 -1.06
C GLU A 75 2.35 -28.30 -2.37
N ASP A 76 1.03 -28.11 -2.30
CA ASP A 76 0.12 -28.11 -3.45
C ASP A 76 -0.64 -26.79 -3.66
N LYS A 77 -0.32 -25.71 -2.95
CA LYS A 77 -1.04 -24.43 -3.09
C LYS A 77 -0.27 -23.45 -3.95
N ILE A 78 -0.91 -22.98 -5.01
CA ILE A 78 -0.42 -21.88 -5.84
C ILE A 78 -0.47 -20.61 -5.02
N SER A 79 0.63 -19.86 -5.00
CA SER A 79 0.65 -18.51 -4.45
C SER A 79 -0.36 -17.64 -5.20
N PHE A 80 -1.10 -16.78 -4.50
CA PHE A 80 -2.03 -15.88 -5.15
C PHE A 80 -2.08 -14.51 -4.51
N ILE A 81 -2.48 -13.52 -5.30
CA ILE A 81 -2.88 -12.19 -4.88
C ILE A 81 -4.29 -11.92 -5.38
N ALA A 82 -5.18 -11.52 -4.49
CA ALA A 82 -6.50 -11.06 -4.87
C ALA A 82 -6.71 -9.62 -4.42
N THR A 83 -7.23 -8.79 -5.33
CA THR A 83 -7.66 -7.42 -5.04
C THR A 83 -9.15 -7.29 -5.30
N LEU A 84 -9.89 -6.79 -4.32
CA LEU A 84 -11.31 -6.55 -4.38
C LEU A 84 -11.60 -5.07 -4.19
N PHE A 85 -12.29 -4.49 -5.17
CA PHE A 85 -12.75 -3.11 -5.12
C PHE A 85 -14.27 -3.08 -5.26
N THR A 86 -14.94 -2.30 -4.42
CA THR A 86 -16.37 -2.03 -4.55
C THR A 86 -16.55 -0.54 -4.76
N ILE A 87 -17.20 -0.13 -5.85
CA ILE A 87 -17.31 1.27 -6.25
C ILE A 87 -18.74 1.67 -6.59
N ASN A 88 -19.12 2.87 -6.18
CA ASN A 88 -20.33 3.50 -6.69
C ASN A 88 -20.10 3.96 -8.14
N PRO A 89 -20.87 3.43 -9.14
CA PRO A 89 -20.69 3.81 -10.54
C PRO A 89 -20.85 5.32 -10.79
N ALA A 90 -21.55 6.03 -9.92
CA ALA A 90 -21.77 7.47 -10.07
C ALA A 90 -20.49 8.32 -9.92
N VAL A 91 -19.45 7.79 -9.26
CA VAL A 91 -18.17 8.51 -9.13
C VAL A 91 -17.23 8.29 -10.32
N LEU A 92 -17.60 7.40 -11.26
CA LEU A 92 -16.87 7.19 -12.51
C LEU A 92 -17.30 8.23 -13.55
N PRO A 93 -16.41 8.70 -14.44
CA PRO A 93 -15.01 8.30 -14.65
C PRO A 93 -13.98 9.04 -13.79
N GLN A 94 -14.39 9.99 -12.95
CA GLN A 94 -13.46 10.86 -12.19
C GLN A 94 -12.55 10.08 -11.24
N ALA A 95 -13.05 8.96 -10.71
CA ALA A 95 -12.32 8.13 -9.76
C ALA A 95 -11.19 7.27 -10.37
N TRP A 96 -11.14 7.08 -11.71
CA TRP A 96 -10.20 6.12 -12.32
C TRP A 96 -8.73 6.38 -11.98
N SER A 97 -8.32 7.64 -11.95
CA SER A 97 -6.92 7.98 -11.63
C SER A 97 -6.57 7.62 -10.18
N LYS A 98 -7.46 7.94 -9.23
CA LYS A 98 -7.28 7.61 -7.82
C LYS A 98 -7.35 6.10 -7.61
N LEU A 99 -8.32 5.44 -8.23
CA LEU A 99 -8.48 3.99 -8.20
C LEU A 99 -7.22 3.27 -8.70
N SER A 100 -6.61 3.75 -9.78
CA SER A 100 -5.35 3.20 -10.30
C SER A 100 -4.20 3.31 -9.30
N ALA A 101 -4.12 4.38 -8.53
CA ALA A 101 -3.10 4.52 -7.50
C ALA A 101 -3.35 3.57 -6.32
N ASP A 102 -4.62 3.39 -5.93
CA ASP A 102 -5.00 2.49 -4.84
C ASP A 102 -4.83 1.01 -5.24
N VAL A 103 -5.17 0.64 -6.48
CA VAL A 103 -4.87 -0.71 -7.04
C VAL A 103 -3.36 -0.99 -6.98
N SER A 104 -2.53 -0.02 -7.32
CA SER A 104 -1.07 -0.19 -7.24
C SER A 104 -0.55 -0.34 -5.83
N ASP A 105 -1.12 0.43 -4.90
CA ASP A 105 -0.81 0.37 -3.46
C ASP A 105 -1.08 -1.05 -2.96
N VAL A 106 -2.30 -1.57 -3.19
CA VAL A 106 -2.70 -2.91 -2.75
C VAL A 106 -1.86 -4.01 -3.41
N ILE A 107 -1.69 -3.99 -4.73
CA ILE A 107 -0.86 -5.00 -5.41
C ILE A 107 0.57 -4.98 -4.86
N ARG A 108 1.14 -3.79 -4.63
CA ARG A 108 2.50 -3.68 -4.10
C ARG A 108 2.61 -4.20 -2.67
N HIS A 109 1.58 -3.93 -1.85
CA HIS A 109 1.44 -4.43 -0.49
C HIS A 109 1.42 -5.97 -0.48
N GLU A 110 0.56 -6.58 -1.29
CA GLU A 110 0.40 -8.04 -1.34
C GLU A 110 1.63 -8.75 -1.94
N ILE A 111 2.30 -8.17 -2.93
CA ILE A 111 3.58 -8.70 -3.44
C ILE A 111 4.64 -8.69 -2.33
N GLU A 112 4.66 -7.68 -1.47
CA GLU A 112 5.61 -7.68 -0.35
C GLU A 112 5.34 -8.87 0.57
N HIS A 113 4.09 -9.19 0.88
CA HIS A 113 3.75 -10.37 1.67
C HIS A 113 4.21 -11.68 1.03
N LEU A 114 4.00 -11.87 -0.28
CA LEU A 114 4.47 -13.07 -0.99
C LEU A 114 6.00 -13.21 -0.90
N THR A 115 6.72 -12.11 -1.05
CA THR A 115 8.18 -12.12 -1.05
C THR A 115 8.79 -12.16 0.35
N GLN A 116 8.00 -11.86 1.37
CA GLN A 116 8.39 -12.02 2.78
C GLN A 116 8.32 -13.48 3.24
N ALA A 117 7.40 -14.28 2.70
CA ALA A 117 7.10 -15.63 3.18
C ALA A 117 8.35 -16.51 3.08
N GLY A 118 9.05 -16.93 2.37
CA GLY A 118 10.19 -17.85 2.45
C GLY A 118 11.50 -17.24 2.95
N ASP A 119 11.88 -16.05 2.46
CA ASP A 119 13.21 -15.47 2.74
C ASP A 119 13.30 -14.86 4.14
N ASN A 120 12.19 -14.40 4.68
CA ASN A 120 12.17 -13.72 5.96
C ASN A 120 12.10 -14.70 7.13
N VAL A 121 11.46 -15.84 6.96
CA VAL A 121 11.54 -16.96 7.91
C VAL A 121 12.98 -17.47 8.00
N ARG A 122 13.67 -17.62 6.87
CA ARG A 122 15.08 -18.04 6.84
C ARG A 122 16.04 -17.03 7.43
N THR A 123 15.78 -15.75 7.29
CA THR A 123 16.66 -14.69 7.81
C THR A 123 16.36 -14.31 9.25
N GLY A 124 15.32 -14.88 9.87
CA GLY A 124 14.84 -14.48 11.20
C GLY A 124 14.37 -13.04 11.28
N LYS A 125 14.05 -12.42 10.14
CA LYS A 125 13.67 -11.01 10.05
C LYS A 125 12.28 -10.74 10.64
N TYR A 126 11.40 -11.73 10.57
CA TYR A 126 10.05 -11.65 11.15
C TYR A 126 9.87 -12.72 12.23
N LYS A 127 9.06 -12.39 13.22
CA LYS A 127 8.75 -13.33 14.31
C LYS A 127 7.61 -14.25 13.88
N ASP A 128 7.69 -15.51 14.26
CA ASP A 128 6.65 -16.52 13.98
C ASP A 128 5.31 -16.20 14.66
N ASP A 129 5.32 -15.31 15.67
CA ASP A 129 4.12 -14.90 16.40
C ASP A 129 3.25 -13.87 15.66
N ASP A 130 3.72 -13.28 14.54
CA ASP A 130 2.94 -12.31 13.77
C ASP A 130 1.57 -12.87 13.32
N ILE A 131 1.51 -14.14 12.92
CA ILE A 131 0.25 -14.79 12.53
C ILE A 131 -0.71 -14.89 13.73
N GLN A 132 -0.19 -15.30 14.89
CA GLN A 132 -0.99 -15.40 16.10
C GLN A 132 -1.50 -14.03 16.53
N ILE A 133 -0.67 -13.00 16.48
CA ILE A 133 -1.05 -11.63 16.81
C ILE A 133 -2.13 -11.11 15.85
N ARG A 134 -2.01 -11.37 14.54
CA ARG A 134 -3.05 -11.02 13.55
C ARG A 134 -4.39 -11.69 13.87
N ASP A 135 -4.37 -12.96 14.25
CA ASP A 135 -5.57 -13.68 14.65
C ASP A 135 -6.16 -13.10 15.93
N MET A 136 -5.36 -12.74 16.91
CA MET A 136 -5.82 -12.08 18.13
C MET A 136 -6.46 -10.71 17.85
N ILE A 137 -5.98 -9.96 16.86
CA ILE A 137 -6.55 -8.67 16.47
C ILE A 137 -7.84 -8.88 15.65
N ASN A 138 -7.76 -9.68 14.58
CA ASN A 138 -8.79 -9.72 13.54
C ASN A 138 -9.94 -10.68 13.86
N LYS A 139 -9.61 -11.88 14.35
CA LYS A 139 -10.60 -12.95 14.62
C LYS A 139 -11.09 -12.92 16.07
N LEU A 140 -10.18 -12.88 17.02
CA LEU A 140 -10.50 -13.02 18.44
C LEU A 140 -10.83 -11.67 19.11
N LYS A 141 -10.45 -10.54 18.50
CA LYS A 141 -10.64 -9.18 19.05
C LYS A 141 -10.03 -9.00 20.45
N LEU A 142 -8.96 -9.74 20.76
CA LEU A 142 -8.26 -9.70 22.05
C LEU A 142 -7.24 -8.57 22.15
N LEU A 143 -6.78 -8.04 21.01
CA LEU A 143 -5.84 -6.93 20.95
C LEU A 143 -6.44 -5.74 20.20
N PRO A 144 -6.10 -4.49 20.60
CA PRO A 144 -6.49 -3.29 19.87
C PRO A 144 -5.97 -3.32 18.42
N TYR A 145 -6.77 -2.79 17.48
CA TYR A 145 -6.45 -2.80 16.05
C TYR A 145 -5.15 -2.05 15.72
N LYS A 146 -4.75 -1.06 16.53
CA LYS A 146 -3.46 -0.37 16.39
C LYS A 146 -2.25 -1.31 16.34
N ASN A 147 -2.33 -2.48 17.00
CA ASN A 147 -1.25 -3.47 16.98
C ASN A 147 -0.99 -4.04 15.59
N TYR A 148 -1.98 -4.00 14.69
CA TYR A 148 -1.81 -4.40 13.29
C TYR A 148 -0.74 -3.55 12.58
N TYR A 149 -0.71 -2.24 12.86
CA TYR A 149 0.27 -1.32 12.27
C TYR A 149 1.67 -1.42 12.89
N LEU A 150 1.84 -2.28 13.87
CA LEU A 150 3.12 -2.55 14.55
C LEU A 150 3.72 -3.90 14.15
N LEU A 151 3.01 -4.74 13.40
CA LEU A 151 3.52 -6.00 12.88
C LEU A 151 4.58 -5.74 11.81
N ASP A 152 5.78 -6.28 11.98
CA ASP A 152 6.91 -6.01 11.07
C ASP A 152 6.57 -6.32 9.61
N LYS A 153 5.87 -7.42 9.34
CA LYS A 153 5.42 -7.80 7.99
C LYS A 153 4.47 -6.76 7.40
N GLU A 154 3.49 -6.32 8.19
CA GLU A 154 2.51 -5.32 7.76
C GLU A 154 3.16 -3.96 7.53
N VAL A 155 4.07 -3.55 8.43
CA VAL A 155 4.78 -2.27 8.29
C VAL A 155 5.58 -2.21 6.99
N ASP A 156 6.30 -3.27 6.65
CA ASP A 156 7.08 -3.32 5.41
C ASP A 156 6.15 -3.25 4.19
N ALA A 157 5.06 -4.02 4.18
CA ALA A 157 4.10 -4.04 3.09
C ALA A 157 3.39 -2.68 2.92
N MET A 158 2.92 -2.07 4.02
CA MET A 158 2.29 -0.76 4.00
C MET A 158 3.23 0.33 3.49
N LEU A 159 4.47 0.38 3.98
CA LEU A 159 5.43 1.39 3.55
C LEU A 159 5.77 1.27 2.06
N GLN A 160 5.90 0.06 1.53
CA GLN A 160 6.16 -0.17 0.11
C GLN A 160 4.96 0.24 -0.76
N GLY A 161 3.74 -0.15 -0.37
CA GLY A 161 2.50 0.21 -1.07
C GLY A 161 2.30 1.73 -1.10
N LEU A 162 2.30 2.37 0.07
CA LEU A 162 2.12 3.81 0.20
C LEU A 162 3.20 4.63 -0.52
N TYR A 163 4.44 4.13 -0.57
CA TYR A 163 5.49 4.78 -1.35
C TYR A 163 5.22 4.73 -2.86
N LEU A 164 4.78 3.57 -3.38
CA LEU A 164 4.40 3.48 -4.78
C LEU A 164 3.21 4.38 -5.11
N LYS A 165 2.23 4.45 -4.23
CA LYS A 165 1.09 5.38 -4.33
C LYS A 165 1.54 6.85 -4.36
N ALA A 166 2.50 7.23 -3.49
CA ALA A 166 3.09 8.58 -3.48
C ALA A 166 3.72 8.92 -4.84
N LYS A 167 4.51 8.00 -5.41
CA LYS A 167 5.12 8.15 -6.75
C LYS A 167 4.06 8.32 -7.84
N LYS A 168 3.02 7.49 -7.84
CA LYS A 168 1.95 7.54 -8.86
C LYS A 168 1.08 8.80 -8.76
N THR A 169 0.78 9.23 -7.55
CA THR A 169 -0.03 10.44 -7.32
C THR A 169 0.78 11.73 -7.35
N LYS A 170 2.11 11.63 -7.47
CA LYS A 170 3.06 12.77 -7.40
C LYS A 170 2.88 13.60 -6.12
N LYS A 171 2.52 12.94 -5.02
CA LYS A 171 2.37 13.57 -3.70
C LYS A 171 3.59 13.30 -2.85
N PRO A 172 3.95 14.19 -1.91
CA PRO A 172 4.96 13.90 -0.90
C PRO A 172 4.63 12.61 -0.15
N PHE A 173 5.64 11.78 0.11
CA PHE A 173 5.42 10.51 0.82
C PHE A 173 4.85 10.73 2.22
N ALA A 174 5.28 11.80 2.90
CA ALA A 174 4.73 12.20 4.20
C ALA A 174 3.21 12.46 4.15
N ASP A 175 2.72 13.12 3.11
CA ASP A 175 1.30 13.42 2.97
C ASP A 175 0.49 12.14 2.75
N VAL A 176 1.01 11.20 1.95
CA VAL A 176 0.33 9.93 1.71
C VAL A 176 0.24 9.09 2.98
N ILE A 177 1.33 9.03 3.77
CA ILE A 177 1.34 8.34 5.07
C ILE A 177 0.36 9.01 6.05
N ASN A 178 0.41 10.34 6.18
CA ASN A 178 -0.48 11.04 7.10
C ASN A 178 -1.95 10.83 6.73
N ASN A 179 -2.30 10.97 5.44
CA ASN A 179 -3.67 10.72 4.96
C ASN A 179 -4.13 9.28 5.22
N TYR A 180 -3.24 8.30 5.12
CA TYR A 180 -3.53 6.92 5.45
C TYR A 180 -3.81 6.76 6.95
N LEU A 181 -2.94 7.28 7.81
CA LEU A 181 -3.07 7.16 9.26
C LEU A 181 -4.23 8.00 9.83
N ASP A 182 -4.69 9.05 9.12
CA ASP A 182 -5.83 9.86 9.51
C ASP A 182 -7.16 9.09 9.46
N ILE A 183 -7.24 8.07 8.61
CA ILE A 183 -8.44 7.23 8.43
C ILE A 183 -8.25 5.80 8.94
N ALA A 184 -7.06 5.49 9.45
CA ALA A 184 -6.69 4.15 9.90
C ALA A 184 -7.42 3.81 11.22
N PRO A 185 -8.19 2.70 11.27
CA PRO A 185 -8.93 2.31 12.47
C PRO A 185 -8.00 2.10 13.67
N GLY A 186 -8.41 2.57 14.85
CA GLY A 186 -7.66 2.38 16.09
C GLY A 186 -6.46 3.31 16.28
N LEU A 187 -6.34 4.36 15.45
CA LEU A 187 -5.32 5.40 15.54
C LEU A 187 -5.90 6.80 15.81
N GLU A 188 -7.09 6.85 16.41
CA GLU A 188 -7.74 8.10 16.81
C GLU A 188 -6.97 8.82 17.92
N ASN A 189 -6.20 8.07 18.72
CA ASN A 189 -5.36 8.61 19.78
C ASN A 189 -4.00 9.07 19.21
N LYS A 190 -3.62 10.31 19.55
CA LYS A 190 -2.35 10.90 19.09
C LYS A 190 -1.11 10.12 19.56
N GLU A 191 -1.14 9.59 20.78
CA GLU A 191 -0.01 8.82 21.34
C GLU A 191 0.19 7.50 20.58
N ASP A 192 -0.90 6.79 20.27
CA ASP A 192 -0.87 5.56 19.49
C ASP A 192 -0.37 5.81 18.06
N ARG A 193 -0.84 6.91 17.45
CA ARG A 193 -0.38 7.33 16.13
C ARG A 193 1.12 7.64 16.10
N GLU A 194 1.64 8.38 17.10
CA GLU A 194 3.07 8.68 17.17
C GLU A 194 3.91 7.40 17.39
N MET A 195 3.43 6.46 18.19
CA MET A 195 4.09 5.17 18.38
C MET A 195 4.21 4.40 17.05
N VAL A 196 3.17 4.35 16.24
CA VAL A 196 3.18 3.75 14.91
C VAL A 196 4.15 4.50 13.99
N LEU A 197 4.06 5.84 13.95
CA LEU A 197 4.96 6.67 13.13
C LEU A 197 6.43 6.47 13.49
N ASP A 198 6.77 6.33 14.78
CA ASP A 198 8.14 6.12 15.22
C ASP A 198 8.69 4.76 14.77
N LEU A 199 7.87 3.72 14.82
CA LEU A 199 8.25 2.41 14.26
C LEU A 199 8.46 2.52 12.75
N TRP A 200 7.52 3.14 12.02
CA TRP A 200 7.59 3.29 10.57
C TRP A 200 8.79 4.13 10.13
N ARG A 201 9.15 5.19 10.87
CA ARG A 201 10.38 6.00 10.63
C ARG A 201 11.65 5.16 10.75
N ARG A 202 11.71 4.27 11.73
CA ARG A 202 12.84 3.34 11.87
C ARG A 202 12.88 2.33 10.74
N ARG A 203 11.73 1.73 10.43
CA ARG A 203 11.62 0.66 9.44
C ARG A 203 11.93 1.13 8.02
N ARG A 204 11.49 2.34 7.63
CA ARG A 204 11.79 2.92 6.31
C ARG A 204 13.28 2.94 5.98
N LYS A 205 14.16 3.12 6.99
CA LYS A 205 15.62 3.12 6.79
C LYS A 205 16.10 1.75 6.29
N ALA A 206 15.61 0.67 6.88
CA ALA A 206 15.94 -0.68 6.45
C ALA A 206 15.44 -0.98 5.03
N LEU A 207 14.31 -0.37 4.63
CA LEU A 207 13.73 -0.50 3.29
C LEU A 207 14.32 0.48 2.28
N SER A 208 15.28 1.33 2.67
CA SER A 208 15.86 2.39 1.82
C SER A 208 14.81 3.34 1.22
N LEU A 209 13.71 3.58 1.94
CA LEU A 209 12.65 4.49 1.52
C LEU A 209 12.96 5.95 1.93
N PRO A 210 12.41 6.95 1.21
CA PRO A 210 12.61 8.36 1.51
C PRO A 210 12.10 8.74 2.91
N VAL A 211 12.60 9.85 3.43
CA VAL A 211 12.11 10.46 4.66
C VAL A 211 10.68 10.95 4.44
N PHE A 212 9.79 10.67 5.37
CA PHE A 212 8.41 11.14 5.36
C PHE A 212 8.06 12.02 6.59
N GLU A 213 9.07 12.51 7.27
CA GLU A 213 8.83 13.53 8.27
C GLU A 213 8.37 14.79 7.57
N ASN A 214 7.25 15.37 8.03
CA ASN A 214 7.01 16.75 7.75
C ASN A 214 8.20 17.50 8.37
N LYS A 215 9.18 17.87 7.57
CA LYS A 215 10.00 18.98 7.98
C LYS A 215 8.97 20.09 8.25
N LYS A 216 8.65 20.39 9.53
CA LYS A 216 8.46 21.80 9.85
C LYS A 216 9.65 22.43 9.14
N GLN A 217 9.40 23.12 8.06
CA GLN A 217 10.35 24.12 7.62
C GLN A 217 10.48 25.06 8.83
N VAL A 218 11.39 24.71 9.72
CA VAL A 218 12.17 25.72 10.34
C VAL A 218 12.89 26.26 9.12
N MET A 219 12.31 27.27 8.49
CA MET A 219 13.06 28.14 7.63
C MET A 219 14.09 28.72 8.58
N ASP A 220 15.27 28.10 8.61
CA ASP A 220 16.47 28.72 9.08
C ASP A 220 16.72 29.84 8.06
N TYR A 221 16.02 30.96 8.25
CA TYR A 221 16.37 32.19 7.62
C TYR A 221 17.74 32.58 8.20
N LYS A 222 18.78 32.17 7.51
CA LYS A 222 20.08 32.81 7.72
C LYS A 222 19.95 34.22 7.17
N ILE A 223 19.64 35.16 8.06
CA ILE A 223 19.67 36.56 7.74
C ILE A 223 21.17 36.93 7.60
N TYR A 224 21.62 37.11 6.37
CA TYR A 224 22.90 37.68 6.12
C TYR A 224 22.72 39.20 6.17
N LEU A 225 23.23 39.83 7.21
CA LEU A 225 23.42 41.27 7.23
C LEU A 225 24.65 41.59 6.35
N ASP A 226 24.42 42.28 5.25
CA ASP A 226 25.52 42.90 4.51
C ASP A 226 26.20 43.92 5.40
N MET A 227 27.52 44.07 5.22
CA MET A 227 28.33 45.02 5.99
C MET A 227 27.85 46.48 5.86
N ASP A 228 27.01 46.77 4.88
CA ASP A 228 26.41 48.10 4.64
C ASP A 228 25.01 48.26 5.24
N GLY A 229 24.52 47.29 6.02
CA GLY A 229 23.27 47.41 6.75
C GLY A 229 21.99 47.28 5.91
N VAL A 230 22.07 46.76 4.68
CA VAL A 230 20.93 46.50 3.81
C VAL A 230 20.51 45.06 3.96
N LEU A 231 19.24 44.86 4.39
CA LEU A 231 18.60 43.54 4.36
C LEU A 231 18.30 43.16 2.92
N VAL A 232 18.94 42.09 2.43
CA VAL A 232 18.60 41.47 1.15
C VAL A 232 17.76 40.22 1.46
N ASP A 233 16.49 40.26 1.09
CA ASP A 233 15.63 39.13 1.06
C ASP A 233 15.94 38.26 -0.18
N PHE A 234 16.31 37.01 0.03
CA PHE A 234 16.45 36.02 -1.04
C PHE A 234 15.33 34.99 -0.93
#